data_92722e3a196b45b1ef5e8aca4b0a4b75
#
_entry.id   92722e3a196b45b1ef5e8aca4b0a4b75
#
_cell.length_a   1.000
_cell.length_b   1.000
_cell.length_c   1.000
_cell.angle_alpha   90.00
_cell.angle_beta   90.00
_cell.angle_gamma   90.00
#
_symmetry.space_group_name_H-M   'P 1'
#
loop_
_entity.id
_entity.type
_entity.pdbx_description
1 polymer ?
#
loop_
_entity_poly.entity_id
_entity_poly.type
_entity_poly.pdbx_seq_one_letter_code
_entity_poly.pdbx_strand_id
1 'polypeptide(L)'
;RQRQMCIRDRWKEGMECNIAAVEADDKYVELTGNESQFYKFYRMHNHHFVVWCAMFEGQYEIALKYARKAAAANPAGDENSGVQFMLAGIIPMGKIFLESYVGLPYHVMIRFGMWDDMIAEPTVSDKEVVASTIVTQHYARGVASASKGMVAEAEAEQALFYEALKNPALAGRVLHNNLMYQDPSDGPCIHLVNAAVLDGEIEYRKQFLAKASGEAYDFTAAFDHLRRGVNLSLNLAYNEPWGQMQPVRHILGALLFEQGEIEEAEAVY
;
A
#
# COMPACT_ATOMS: atom_id res chain seq x y z
N ARG A 1 -11.76 6.01 -22.54
CA ARG A 1 -10.36 6.06 -23.03
C ARG A 1 -9.34 5.89 -21.91
N GLN A 2 -9.48 6.54 -20.73
CA GLN A 2 -8.56 6.39 -19.59
C GLN A 2 -8.44 4.94 -19.10
N ARG A 3 -9.56 4.20 -18.96
CA ARG A 3 -9.56 2.78 -18.56
C ARG A 3 -8.72 1.89 -19.47
N GLN A 4 -8.68 2.18 -20.77
CA GLN A 4 -7.89 1.40 -21.74
C GLN A 4 -6.38 1.73 -21.67
N MET A 5 -5.99 2.88 -21.13
CA MET A 5 -4.58 3.27 -21.06
C MET A 5 -3.83 2.56 -19.94
N CYS A 6 -4.44 2.43 -18.75
CA CYS A 6 -3.84 1.68 -17.64
C CYS A 6 -3.76 0.16 -17.90
N ILE A 7 -4.70 -0.39 -18.67
CA ILE A 7 -4.74 -1.84 -19.01
C ILE A 7 -3.74 -2.21 -20.12
N ARG A 8 -3.18 -1.22 -20.84
CA ARG A 8 -2.35 -1.44 -22.05
C ARG A 8 -0.91 -0.92 -21.89
N ASP A 9 -0.36 -0.96 -20.70
CA ASP A 9 1.03 -0.55 -20.42
C ASP A 9 1.37 0.89 -20.87
N ARG A 10 0.37 1.79 -20.82
CA ARG A 10 0.54 3.22 -21.15
C ARG A 10 0.62 4.05 -19.88
N TRP A 11 1.53 3.66 -19.01
CA TRP A 11 1.67 4.28 -17.68
C TRP A 11 2.00 5.75 -17.74
N LYS A 12 2.88 6.14 -18.67
CA LYS A 12 3.26 7.54 -18.86
C LYS A 12 2.06 8.43 -19.21
N GLU A 13 1.28 8.04 -20.20
CA GLU A 13 0.10 8.82 -20.61
C GLU A 13 -0.97 8.81 -19.53
N GLY A 14 -1.12 7.69 -18.81
CA GLY A 14 -2.02 7.59 -17.66
C GLY A 14 -1.61 8.56 -16.56
N MET A 15 -0.33 8.65 -16.24
CA MET A 15 0.24 9.60 -15.28
C MET A 15 0.00 11.05 -15.70
N GLU A 16 0.37 11.41 -16.93
CA GLU A 16 0.25 12.76 -17.46
C GLU A 16 -1.22 13.25 -17.50
N CYS A 17 -2.15 12.40 -17.95
CA CYS A 17 -3.58 12.74 -17.96
C CYS A 17 -4.15 12.96 -16.55
N ASN A 18 -3.73 12.17 -15.57
CA ASN A 18 -4.22 12.34 -14.21
C ASN A 18 -3.55 13.51 -13.49
N ILE A 19 -2.30 13.85 -13.82
CA ILE A 19 -1.68 15.10 -13.36
C ILE A 19 -2.49 16.31 -13.86
N ALA A 20 -2.81 16.35 -15.16
CA ALA A 20 -3.63 17.42 -15.72
C ALA A 20 -5.03 17.48 -15.08
N ALA A 21 -5.61 16.32 -14.73
CA ALA A 21 -6.89 16.29 -14.02
C ALA A 21 -6.77 16.86 -12.60
N VAL A 22 -5.72 16.53 -11.84
CA VAL A 22 -5.47 17.10 -10.51
C VAL A 22 -5.29 18.63 -10.58
N GLU A 23 -4.55 19.13 -11.57
CA GLU A 23 -4.35 20.57 -11.77
C GLU A 23 -5.67 21.29 -12.11
N ALA A 24 -6.52 20.66 -12.92
CA ALA A 24 -7.85 21.18 -13.23
C ALA A 24 -8.77 21.17 -12.00
N ASP A 25 -8.69 20.12 -11.17
CA ASP A 25 -9.42 20.00 -9.91
C ASP A 25 -9.00 21.10 -8.91
N ASP A 26 -7.69 21.30 -8.75
CA ASP A 26 -7.13 22.34 -7.86
C ASP A 26 -7.63 23.73 -8.29
N LYS A 27 -7.59 24.03 -9.60
CA LYS A 27 -8.09 25.27 -10.16
C LYS A 27 -9.61 25.45 -9.98
N TYR A 28 -10.38 24.39 -10.13
CA TYR A 28 -11.82 24.41 -9.90
C TYR A 28 -12.14 24.77 -8.44
N VAL A 29 -11.47 24.14 -7.49
CA VAL A 29 -11.66 24.41 -6.06
C VAL A 29 -11.24 25.84 -5.72
N GLU A 30 -10.11 26.33 -6.26
CA GLU A 30 -9.65 27.71 -6.09
C GLU A 30 -10.70 28.74 -6.56
N LEU A 31 -11.30 28.50 -7.73
CA LEU A 31 -12.27 29.43 -8.33
C LEU A 31 -13.66 29.40 -7.69
N THR A 32 -14.08 28.24 -7.20
CA THR A 32 -15.48 28.04 -6.76
C THR A 32 -15.63 27.89 -5.25
N GLY A 33 -14.55 27.60 -4.53
CA GLY A 33 -14.60 27.20 -3.13
C GLY A 33 -15.37 25.89 -2.90
N ASN A 34 -15.71 25.15 -3.97
CA ASN A 34 -16.53 23.95 -3.88
C ASN A 34 -15.68 22.71 -3.63
N GLU A 35 -15.67 22.29 -2.40
CA GLU A 35 -15.11 21.00 -1.96
C GLU A 35 -16.21 20.04 -1.49
N SER A 36 -17.26 19.86 -2.32
CA SER A 36 -18.29 18.88 -1.97
C SER A 36 -17.67 17.49 -1.70
N GLN A 37 -18.28 16.77 -0.77
CA GLN A 37 -17.75 15.46 -0.33
C GLN A 37 -17.56 14.48 -1.49
N PHE A 38 -18.53 14.44 -2.40
CA PHE A 38 -18.48 13.55 -3.57
C PHE A 38 -17.33 13.91 -4.51
N TYR A 39 -17.04 15.20 -4.67
CA TYR A 39 -15.95 15.67 -5.52
C TYR A 39 -14.57 15.31 -4.94
N LYS A 40 -14.43 15.25 -3.61
CA LYS A 40 -13.21 14.79 -2.95
C LYS A 40 -12.83 13.37 -3.33
N PHE A 41 -13.81 12.47 -3.52
CA PHE A 41 -13.54 11.10 -3.98
C PHE A 41 -12.91 11.08 -5.39
N TYR A 42 -13.40 11.92 -6.31
CA TYR A 42 -12.81 12.03 -7.65
C TYR A 42 -11.38 12.58 -7.60
N ARG A 43 -11.14 13.59 -6.78
CA ARG A 43 -9.78 14.11 -6.59
C ARG A 43 -8.84 13.04 -6.04
N MET A 44 -9.26 12.29 -5.03
CA MET A 44 -8.48 11.18 -4.48
C MET A 44 -8.20 10.10 -5.53
N HIS A 45 -9.19 9.76 -6.33
CA HIS A 45 -9.03 8.82 -7.44
C HIS A 45 -7.96 9.27 -8.45
N ASN A 46 -7.96 10.55 -8.84
CA ASN A 46 -6.95 11.11 -9.75
C ASN A 46 -5.55 11.07 -9.12
N HIS A 47 -5.40 11.47 -7.85
CA HIS A 47 -4.12 11.32 -7.14
C HIS A 47 -3.64 9.86 -7.10
N HIS A 48 -4.52 8.92 -6.79
CA HIS A 48 -4.22 7.50 -6.73
C HIS A 48 -3.72 6.99 -8.08
N PHE A 49 -4.34 7.39 -9.20
CA PHE A 49 -3.88 7.04 -10.54
C PHE A 49 -2.50 7.62 -10.87
N VAL A 50 -2.21 8.87 -10.49
CA VAL A 50 -0.86 9.41 -10.66
C VAL A 50 0.16 8.56 -9.91
N VAL A 51 -0.11 8.23 -8.64
CA VAL A 51 0.79 7.40 -7.82
C VAL A 51 1.01 6.04 -8.46
N TRP A 52 -0.07 5.36 -8.84
CA TRP A 52 -0.02 4.05 -9.47
C TRP A 52 0.80 4.06 -10.76
N CYS A 53 0.48 4.95 -11.69
CA CYS A 53 1.18 5.06 -12.96
C CYS A 53 2.66 5.42 -12.78
N ALA A 54 2.96 6.37 -11.89
CA ALA A 54 4.33 6.77 -11.58
C ALA A 54 5.17 5.64 -10.96
N MET A 55 4.55 4.78 -10.12
CA MET A 55 5.22 3.60 -9.58
C MET A 55 5.62 2.60 -10.68
N PHE A 56 4.78 2.41 -11.71
CA PHE A 56 5.10 1.52 -12.84
C PHE A 56 6.07 2.16 -13.85
N GLU A 57 6.07 3.48 -13.99
CA GLU A 57 7.04 4.23 -14.81
C GLU A 57 8.40 4.42 -14.11
N GLY A 58 8.56 3.97 -12.86
CA GLY A 58 9.80 4.16 -12.11
C GLY A 58 10.04 5.62 -11.68
N GLN A 59 8.99 6.44 -11.61
CA GLN A 59 9.05 7.87 -11.29
C GLN A 59 8.84 8.11 -9.78
N TYR A 60 9.85 7.80 -8.97
CA TYR A 60 9.78 7.90 -7.50
C TYR A 60 9.31 9.25 -7.00
N GLU A 61 9.96 10.34 -7.45
CA GLU A 61 9.65 11.69 -6.96
C GLU A 61 8.21 12.10 -7.25
N ILE A 62 7.70 11.76 -8.43
CA ILE A 62 6.31 12.03 -8.81
C ILE A 62 5.37 11.17 -7.96
N ALA A 63 5.64 9.87 -7.83
CA ALA A 63 4.83 8.97 -7.02
C ALA A 63 4.73 9.45 -5.58
N LEU A 64 5.87 9.76 -4.93
CA LEU A 64 5.87 10.22 -3.54
C LEU A 64 5.20 11.58 -3.37
N LYS A 65 5.45 12.53 -4.28
CA LYS A 65 4.82 13.86 -4.27
C LYS A 65 3.29 13.75 -4.28
N TYR A 66 2.73 12.94 -5.18
CA TYR A 66 1.28 12.81 -5.31
C TYR A 66 0.69 11.92 -4.21
N ALA A 67 1.42 10.93 -3.71
CA ALA A 67 1.03 10.16 -2.52
C ALA A 67 0.96 11.05 -1.27
N ARG A 68 1.95 11.92 -1.06
CA ARG A 68 1.93 12.91 0.04
C ARG A 68 0.79 13.93 -0.13
N LYS A 69 0.52 14.39 -1.35
CA LYS A 69 -0.63 15.25 -1.63
C LYS A 69 -1.95 14.55 -1.32
N ALA A 70 -2.12 13.28 -1.70
CA ALA A 70 -3.30 12.49 -1.38
C ALA A 70 -3.45 12.29 0.14
N ALA A 71 -2.37 11.95 0.83
CA ALA A 71 -2.36 11.82 2.29
C ALA A 71 -2.64 13.14 3.00
N ALA A 72 -2.17 14.28 2.48
CA ALA A 72 -2.39 15.63 3.03
C ALA A 72 -3.74 16.23 2.64
N ALA A 73 -4.25 15.93 1.45
CA ALA A 73 -5.61 16.29 1.05
C ALA A 73 -6.65 15.45 1.81
N ASN A 74 -6.18 14.32 2.36
CA ASN A 74 -6.79 13.57 3.42
C ASN A 74 -5.97 13.89 4.69
N PRO A 75 -6.38 14.84 5.49
CA PRO A 75 -5.54 15.59 6.43
C PRO A 75 -5.13 14.84 7.70
N ALA A 76 -4.75 13.57 7.58
CA ALA A 76 -4.16 12.81 8.68
C ALA A 76 -2.67 13.16 8.95
N GLY A 77 -2.10 14.08 8.20
CA GLY A 77 -0.67 14.40 8.25
C GLY A 77 -0.27 15.68 8.97
N ASP A 78 -1.23 16.49 9.45
CA ASP A 78 -0.95 17.66 10.25
C ASP A 78 -1.75 17.58 11.55
N GLU A 79 -1.06 17.64 12.69
CA GLU A 79 -1.65 17.54 14.03
C GLU A 79 -2.82 18.52 14.26
N ASN A 80 -3.00 19.49 13.41
CA ASN A 80 -3.98 20.57 13.60
C ASN A 80 -5.02 20.76 12.52
N SER A 81 -4.98 20.08 11.35
CA SER A 81 -5.86 20.60 10.32
C SER A 81 -6.77 19.64 9.62
N GLY A 82 -6.56 18.37 9.66
CA GLY A 82 -7.26 17.97 8.49
C GLY A 82 -8.07 16.74 8.58
N VAL A 83 -7.69 15.66 9.25
CA VAL A 83 -8.53 14.47 9.42
C VAL A 83 -9.83 14.83 10.11
N GLN A 84 -9.77 15.71 11.11
CA GLN A 84 -10.98 16.20 11.78
C GLN A 84 -11.85 17.04 10.84
N PHE A 85 -11.29 17.87 9.97
CA PHE A 85 -12.07 18.73 9.07
C PHE A 85 -12.73 17.96 7.93
N MET A 86 -12.02 17.06 7.27
CA MET A 86 -12.64 16.17 6.27
C MET A 86 -13.59 15.14 6.87
N LEU A 87 -13.25 14.62 8.04
CA LEU A 87 -14.07 13.62 8.72
C LEU A 87 -15.24 14.25 9.48
N ALA A 88 -15.13 15.48 9.97
CA ALA A 88 -16.21 16.18 10.67
C ALA A 88 -17.45 16.42 9.80
N GLY A 89 -17.27 16.57 8.48
CA GLY A 89 -18.40 16.71 7.53
C GLY A 89 -18.85 15.43 6.83
N ILE A 90 -18.06 14.34 6.91
CA ILE A 90 -18.26 13.09 6.14
C ILE A 90 -18.37 11.85 7.06
N ILE A 91 -18.47 12.04 8.36
CA ILE A 91 -18.63 10.94 9.29
C ILE A 91 -20.00 10.27 9.04
N PRO A 92 -20.07 8.94 8.84
CA PRO A 92 -19.04 7.90 8.93
C PRO A 92 -18.34 7.53 7.60
N MET A 93 -18.81 8.03 6.47
CA MET A 93 -18.39 7.56 5.13
C MET A 93 -16.92 7.94 4.80
N GLY A 94 -16.43 9.09 5.25
CA GLY A 94 -15.05 9.52 5.01
C GLY A 94 -14.02 8.60 5.68
N LYS A 95 -14.27 8.16 6.91
CA LYS A 95 -13.42 7.18 7.60
C LYS A 95 -13.36 5.84 6.84
N ILE A 96 -14.49 5.42 6.26
CA ILE A 96 -14.61 4.13 5.58
C ILE A 96 -13.83 4.13 4.25
N PHE A 97 -13.95 5.20 3.47
CA PHE A 97 -13.48 5.22 2.08
C PHE A 97 -12.18 5.99 1.84
N LEU A 98 -11.89 7.02 2.64
CA LEU A 98 -10.76 7.91 2.36
C LEU A 98 -9.52 7.63 3.22
N GLU A 99 -9.70 7.05 4.40
CA GLU A 99 -8.58 6.81 5.32
C GLU A 99 -7.47 5.96 4.69
N SER A 100 -7.85 4.97 3.87
CA SER A 100 -6.88 4.06 3.24
C SER A 100 -5.88 4.76 2.30
N TYR A 101 -6.22 5.94 1.77
CA TYR A 101 -5.29 6.73 0.95
C TYR A 101 -4.15 7.37 1.73
N VAL A 102 -4.27 7.48 3.05
CA VAL A 102 -3.19 8.00 3.91
C VAL A 102 -1.96 7.09 3.87
N GLY A 103 -2.16 5.80 3.63
CA GLY A 103 -1.07 4.82 3.50
C GLY A 103 -0.33 4.83 2.15
N LEU A 104 -0.75 5.61 1.17
CA LEU A 104 -0.12 5.62 -0.17
C LEU A 104 1.40 5.91 -0.15
N PRO A 105 1.92 6.87 0.66
CA PRO A 105 3.35 7.10 0.73
C PRO A 105 4.15 5.85 1.14
N TYR A 106 3.61 5.02 2.03
CA TYR A 106 4.26 3.79 2.49
C TYR A 106 4.43 2.77 1.35
N HIS A 107 3.40 2.61 0.52
CA HIS A 107 3.49 1.75 -0.67
C HIS A 107 4.52 2.26 -1.68
N VAL A 108 4.63 3.57 -1.86
CA VAL A 108 5.66 4.18 -2.71
C VAL A 108 7.05 3.89 -2.17
N MET A 109 7.29 4.11 -0.87
CA MET A 109 8.59 3.86 -0.25
C MET A 109 9.00 2.38 -0.36
N ILE A 110 8.08 1.44 -0.15
CA ILE A 110 8.34 0.00 -0.35
C ILE A 110 8.72 -0.27 -1.80
N ARG A 111 7.95 0.23 -2.76
CA ARG A 111 8.18 -0.01 -4.19
C ARG A 111 9.56 0.41 -4.66
N PHE A 112 10.07 1.50 -4.11
CA PHE A 112 11.35 2.07 -4.50
C PHE A 112 12.50 1.74 -3.53
N GLY A 113 12.28 0.87 -2.55
CA GLY A 113 13.32 0.44 -1.61
C GLY A 113 13.81 1.55 -0.68
N MET A 114 12.95 2.54 -0.37
CA MET A 114 13.30 3.68 0.50
C MET A 114 13.19 3.26 1.97
N TRP A 115 13.99 2.26 2.33
CA TRP A 115 13.87 1.58 3.63
C TRP A 115 14.15 2.49 4.83
N ASP A 116 15.19 3.32 4.74
CA ASP A 116 15.55 4.24 5.83
C ASP A 116 14.48 5.31 6.03
N ASP A 117 13.95 5.87 4.95
CA ASP A 117 12.88 6.86 5.00
C ASP A 117 11.60 6.22 5.58
N MET A 118 11.29 4.98 5.21
CA MET A 118 10.10 4.27 5.73
C MET A 118 10.23 3.99 7.23
N ILE A 119 11.39 3.59 7.71
CA ILE A 119 11.64 3.34 9.13
C ILE A 119 11.56 4.65 9.92
N ALA A 120 12.08 5.75 9.36
CA ALA A 120 12.07 7.08 9.97
C ALA A 120 10.71 7.80 9.88
N GLU A 121 9.76 7.31 9.08
CA GLU A 121 8.46 7.95 8.89
C GLU A 121 7.73 8.10 10.24
N PRO A 122 7.15 9.26 10.57
CA PRO A 122 6.43 9.47 11.82
C PRO A 122 5.32 8.45 12.06
N THR A 123 5.17 8.01 13.31
CA THR A 123 4.11 7.05 13.65
C THR A 123 2.77 7.76 13.72
N VAL A 124 1.79 7.24 12.99
CA VAL A 124 0.38 7.66 13.14
C VAL A 124 -0.21 7.03 14.41
N SER A 125 -1.02 7.78 15.14
CA SER A 125 -1.43 7.41 16.49
C SER A 125 -2.94 7.33 16.75
N ASP A 126 -3.76 7.97 15.96
CA ASP A 126 -5.22 7.93 16.15
C ASP A 126 -5.80 6.59 15.68
N LYS A 127 -5.87 5.64 16.62
CA LYS A 127 -6.32 4.26 16.37
C LYS A 127 -7.79 4.15 15.92
N GLU A 128 -8.59 5.19 16.08
CA GLU A 128 -9.97 5.19 15.61
C GLU A 128 -10.08 5.76 14.20
N VAL A 129 -9.37 6.86 13.94
CA VAL A 129 -9.46 7.58 12.67
C VAL A 129 -8.62 6.91 11.59
N VAL A 130 -7.39 6.53 11.90
CA VAL A 130 -6.42 5.98 10.93
C VAL A 130 -6.10 4.50 11.19
N ALA A 131 -7.10 3.73 11.56
CA ALA A 131 -6.94 2.31 11.93
C ALA A 131 -6.26 1.47 10.86
N SER A 132 -6.67 1.60 9.60
CA SER A 132 -6.08 0.86 8.47
C SER A 132 -4.70 1.39 8.09
N THR A 133 -4.49 2.69 8.21
CA THR A 133 -3.19 3.32 7.97
C THR A 133 -2.14 2.82 8.97
N ILE A 134 -2.51 2.63 10.24
CA ILE A 134 -1.62 2.04 11.27
C ILE A 134 -1.20 0.63 10.86
N VAL A 135 -2.13 -0.21 10.42
CA VAL A 135 -1.83 -1.56 9.92
C VAL A 135 -0.86 -1.49 8.73
N THR A 136 -1.15 -0.60 7.76
CA THR A 136 -0.29 -0.41 6.58
C THR A 136 1.11 0.08 6.98
N GLN A 137 1.22 0.96 7.99
CA GLN A 137 2.50 1.46 8.47
C GLN A 137 3.35 0.36 9.11
N HIS A 138 2.75 -0.49 9.97
CA HIS A 138 3.47 -1.62 10.57
C HIS A 138 3.91 -2.64 9.50
N TYR A 139 3.05 -2.93 8.52
CA TYR A 139 3.42 -3.72 7.35
C TYR A 139 4.64 -3.15 6.65
N ALA A 140 4.60 -1.86 6.32
CA ALA A 140 5.66 -1.20 5.56
C ALA A 140 7.00 -1.14 6.32
N ARG A 141 6.96 -0.84 7.62
CA ARG A 141 8.15 -0.85 8.48
C ARG A 141 8.72 -2.25 8.65
N GLY A 142 7.85 -3.25 8.80
CA GLY A 142 8.28 -4.65 8.90
C GLY A 142 9.01 -5.11 7.65
N VAL A 143 8.47 -4.82 6.45
CA VAL A 143 9.12 -5.10 5.16
C VAL A 143 10.45 -4.34 5.04
N ALA A 144 10.47 -3.05 5.40
CA ALA A 144 11.69 -2.23 5.34
C ALA A 144 12.79 -2.78 6.28
N SER A 145 12.43 -3.13 7.52
CA SER A 145 13.36 -3.73 8.49
C SER A 145 13.87 -5.08 8.02
N ALA A 146 13.00 -5.95 7.50
CA ALA A 146 13.40 -7.23 6.92
C ALA A 146 14.39 -7.02 5.75
N SER A 147 14.08 -6.12 4.82
CA SER A 147 14.95 -5.82 3.67
C SER A 147 16.34 -5.34 4.07
N LYS A 148 16.46 -4.66 5.22
CA LYS A 148 17.75 -4.24 5.81
C LYS A 148 18.45 -5.33 6.63
N GLY A 149 17.86 -6.51 6.79
CA GLY A 149 18.41 -7.58 7.62
C GLY A 149 18.17 -7.39 9.12
N MET A 150 17.35 -6.43 9.52
CA MET A 150 16.98 -6.11 10.90
C MET A 150 15.79 -7.01 11.31
N VAL A 151 16.08 -8.32 11.47
CA VAL A 151 15.02 -9.34 11.65
C VAL A 151 14.23 -9.12 12.94
N ALA A 152 14.91 -8.77 14.05
CA ALA A 152 14.23 -8.57 15.33
C ALA A 152 13.24 -7.39 15.29
N GLU A 153 13.63 -6.30 14.64
CA GLU A 153 12.78 -5.13 14.42
C GLU A 153 11.62 -5.45 13.47
N ALA A 154 11.87 -6.25 12.43
CA ALA A 154 10.84 -6.70 11.51
C ALA A 154 9.79 -7.57 12.22
N GLU A 155 10.21 -8.50 13.10
CA GLU A 155 9.32 -9.32 13.93
C GLU A 155 8.54 -8.47 14.95
N ALA A 156 9.16 -7.43 15.51
CA ALA A 156 8.47 -6.49 16.39
C ALA A 156 7.35 -5.73 15.63
N GLU A 157 7.63 -5.24 14.43
CA GLU A 157 6.62 -4.60 13.58
C GLU A 157 5.53 -5.59 13.13
N GLN A 158 5.88 -6.84 12.84
CA GLN A 158 4.92 -7.92 12.54
C GLN A 158 3.96 -8.16 13.71
N ALA A 159 4.48 -8.21 14.94
CA ALA A 159 3.64 -8.37 16.13
C ALA A 159 2.66 -7.19 16.29
N LEU A 160 3.12 -5.95 16.06
CA LEU A 160 2.29 -4.76 16.09
C LEU A 160 1.26 -4.75 14.94
N PHE A 161 1.63 -5.22 13.76
CA PHE A 161 0.71 -5.41 12.64
C PHE A 161 -0.45 -6.34 13.01
N TYR A 162 -0.16 -7.52 13.55
CA TYR A 162 -1.20 -8.47 13.94
C TYR A 162 -2.03 -7.99 15.14
N GLU A 163 -1.45 -7.21 16.05
CA GLU A 163 -2.22 -6.57 17.12
C GLU A 163 -3.15 -5.49 16.57
N ALA A 164 -2.68 -4.68 15.63
CA ALA A 164 -3.48 -3.63 14.99
C ALA A 164 -4.67 -4.20 14.18
N LEU A 165 -4.55 -5.41 13.60
CA LEU A 165 -5.66 -6.09 12.93
C LEU A 165 -6.84 -6.42 13.85
N LYS A 166 -6.64 -6.48 15.15
CA LYS A 166 -7.72 -6.72 16.13
C LYS A 166 -8.56 -5.49 16.43
N ASN A 167 -8.18 -4.32 15.89
CA ASN A 167 -8.88 -3.08 16.16
C ASN A 167 -10.28 -3.09 15.52
N PRO A 168 -11.38 -2.98 16.30
CA PRO A 168 -12.74 -2.98 15.77
C PRO A 168 -13.03 -1.81 14.84
N ALA A 169 -12.24 -0.72 14.90
CA ALA A 169 -12.37 0.40 13.99
C ALA A 169 -12.01 0.06 12.52
N LEU A 170 -11.44 -1.10 12.24
CA LEU A 170 -11.22 -1.61 10.87
C LEU A 170 -12.51 -2.08 10.20
N ALA A 171 -13.56 -2.37 10.97
CA ALA A 171 -14.78 -2.91 10.42
C ALA A 171 -15.40 -2.00 9.35
N GLY A 172 -15.64 -2.60 8.17
CA GLY A 172 -16.22 -1.91 7.02
C GLY A 172 -15.32 -0.94 6.29
N ARG A 173 -14.04 -0.79 6.69
CA ARG A 173 -13.08 0.04 5.95
C ARG A 173 -12.76 -0.58 4.60
N VAL A 174 -12.74 0.27 3.58
CA VAL A 174 -12.51 -0.16 2.21
C VAL A 174 -11.47 0.72 1.52
N LEU A 175 -10.82 0.13 0.53
CA LEU A 175 -10.17 0.86 -0.55
C LEU A 175 -10.87 0.45 -1.86
N HIS A 176 -11.66 1.38 -2.41
CA HIS A 176 -12.60 1.11 -3.49
C HIS A 176 -13.55 -0.06 -3.15
N ASN A 177 -13.45 -1.18 -3.87
CA ASN A 177 -14.35 -2.33 -3.74
C ASN A 177 -13.82 -3.42 -2.79
N ASN A 178 -12.64 -3.24 -2.21
CA ASN A 178 -12.05 -4.24 -1.32
C ASN A 178 -12.09 -3.78 0.13
N LEU A 179 -12.49 -4.68 1.01
CA LEU A 179 -12.31 -4.47 2.45
C LEU A 179 -10.82 -4.38 2.78
N MET A 180 -10.48 -3.47 3.70
CA MET A 180 -9.13 -3.41 4.23
C MET A 180 -8.84 -4.64 5.09
N TYR A 181 -9.81 -5.04 5.94
CA TYR A 181 -9.70 -6.25 6.75
C TYR A 181 -11.06 -6.92 6.96
N GLN A 182 -11.06 -8.23 6.95
CA GLN A 182 -12.16 -9.13 7.34
C GLN A 182 -11.58 -10.44 7.86
N ASP A 183 -12.43 -11.25 8.50
CA ASP A 183 -12.02 -12.60 8.94
C ASP A 183 -11.49 -13.41 7.73
N PRO A 184 -10.36 -14.12 7.88
CA PRO A 184 -9.81 -14.93 6.80
C PRO A 184 -10.77 -15.97 6.20
N SER A 185 -11.78 -16.41 6.96
CA SER A 185 -12.82 -17.34 6.47
C SER A 185 -13.84 -16.67 5.53
N ASP A 186 -13.95 -15.33 5.57
CA ASP A 186 -14.91 -14.58 4.78
C ASP A 186 -14.37 -14.19 3.40
N GLY A 187 -13.09 -14.47 3.14
CA GLY A 187 -12.45 -14.25 1.83
C GLY A 187 -11.25 -13.30 1.86
N PRO A 188 -10.72 -12.94 0.67
CA PRO A 188 -9.54 -12.09 0.57
C PRO A 188 -9.85 -10.64 0.93
N CYS A 189 -8.86 -9.96 1.51
CA CYS A 189 -8.88 -8.52 1.77
C CYS A 189 -7.45 -7.96 1.72
N ILE A 190 -7.31 -6.63 1.67
CA ILE A 190 -6.02 -5.96 1.47
C ILE A 190 -5.00 -6.37 2.55
N HIS A 191 -5.37 -6.32 3.83
CA HIS A 191 -4.43 -6.62 4.91
C HIS A 191 -4.08 -8.12 5.05
N LEU A 192 -4.89 -9.04 4.52
CA LEU A 192 -4.49 -10.45 4.43
C LEU A 192 -3.41 -10.66 3.36
N VAL A 193 -3.44 -9.88 2.27
CA VAL A 193 -2.34 -9.86 1.30
C VAL A 193 -1.09 -9.28 1.92
N ASN A 194 -1.21 -8.16 2.63
CA ASN A 194 -0.10 -7.53 3.35
C ASN A 194 0.51 -8.48 4.39
N ALA A 195 -0.32 -9.22 5.14
CA ALA A 195 0.15 -10.24 6.08
C ALA A 195 1.01 -11.32 5.40
N ALA A 196 0.51 -11.87 4.29
CA ALA A 196 1.23 -12.91 3.56
C ALA A 196 2.57 -12.39 2.99
N VAL A 197 2.63 -11.14 2.53
CA VAL A 197 3.88 -10.53 2.07
C VAL A 197 4.83 -10.30 3.24
N LEU A 198 4.35 -9.74 4.36
CA LEU A 198 5.17 -9.46 5.53
C LEU A 198 5.79 -10.74 6.11
N ASP A 199 4.98 -11.78 6.28
CA ASP A 199 5.43 -13.09 6.77
C ASP A 199 6.49 -13.67 5.84
N GLY A 200 6.24 -13.60 4.51
CA GLY A 200 7.15 -14.12 3.50
C GLY A 200 8.49 -13.38 3.46
N GLU A 201 8.47 -12.05 3.51
CA GLU A 201 9.68 -11.22 3.49
C GLU A 201 10.54 -11.42 4.76
N ILE A 202 9.92 -11.51 5.93
CA ILE A 202 10.65 -11.76 7.19
C ILE A 202 11.28 -13.15 7.16
N GLU A 203 10.51 -14.18 6.78
CA GLU A 203 11.02 -15.54 6.72
C GLU A 203 12.11 -15.68 5.66
N TYR A 204 11.93 -15.07 4.48
CA TYR A 204 12.97 -15.02 3.46
C TYR A 204 14.28 -14.45 4.01
N ARG A 205 14.20 -13.32 4.71
CA ARG A 205 15.40 -12.66 5.24
C ARG A 205 16.11 -13.49 6.30
N LYS A 206 15.39 -14.21 7.17
CA LYS A 206 15.97 -15.14 8.13
C LYS A 206 16.80 -16.21 7.40
N GLN A 207 16.20 -16.84 6.39
CA GLN A 207 16.86 -17.89 5.62
C GLN A 207 18.04 -17.37 4.79
N PHE A 208 17.91 -16.15 4.26
CA PHE A 208 18.99 -15.48 3.54
C PHE A 208 20.22 -15.23 4.45
N LEU A 209 20.00 -14.79 5.68
CA LEU A 209 21.08 -14.55 6.65
C LEU A 209 21.68 -15.87 7.12
N ALA A 210 20.89 -16.92 7.38
CA ALA A 210 21.37 -18.26 7.69
C ALA A 210 22.27 -18.80 6.57
N LYS A 211 21.82 -18.69 5.31
CA LYS A 211 22.61 -19.06 4.13
C LYS A 211 23.94 -18.30 4.07
N ALA A 212 23.91 -16.98 4.30
CA ALA A 212 25.10 -16.14 4.29
C ALA A 212 26.09 -16.47 5.42
N SER A 213 25.58 -16.96 6.56
CA SER A 213 26.40 -17.39 7.70
C SER A 213 26.90 -18.86 7.59
N GLY A 214 26.50 -19.58 6.54
CA GLY A 214 26.85 -21.00 6.35
C GLY A 214 26.03 -21.95 7.23
N GLU A 215 24.91 -21.50 7.78
CA GLU A 215 23.97 -22.31 8.54
C GLU A 215 23.00 -23.04 7.59
N ALA A 216 22.26 -24.00 8.13
CA ALA A 216 21.19 -24.68 7.38
C ALA A 216 20.06 -23.68 7.09
N TYR A 217 19.57 -23.68 5.85
CA TYR A 217 18.51 -22.77 5.40
C TYR A 217 17.48 -23.51 4.53
N ASP A 218 16.24 -22.99 4.55
CA ASP A 218 15.14 -23.49 3.70
C ASP A 218 14.16 -22.36 3.39
N PHE A 219 14.07 -21.95 2.14
CA PHE A 219 13.19 -20.89 1.68
C PHE A 219 11.74 -21.33 1.45
N THR A 220 11.40 -22.61 1.64
CA THR A 220 10.06 -23.17 1.33
C THR A 220 8.95 -22.37 2.01
N ALA A 221 9.05 -22.14 3.32
CA ALA A 221 8.03 -21.41 4.07
C ALA A 221 7.88 -19.95 3.58
N ALA A 222 9.00 -19.28 3.28
CA ALA A 222 8.99 -17.92 2.77
C ALA A 222 8.23 -17.83 1.43
N PHE A 223 8.54 -18.71 0.50
CA PHE A 223 7.87 -18.75 -0.80
C PHE A 223 6.40 -19.19 -0.71
N ASP A 224 6.06 -20.07 0.22
CA ASP A 224 4.66 -20.48 0.45
C ASP A 224 3.81 -19.31 0.96
N HIS A 225 4.32 -18.47 1.85
CA HIS A 225 3.68 -17.23 2.26
C HIS A 225 3.45 -16.29 1.05
N LEU A 226 4.47 -16.09 0.22
CA LEU A 226 4.37 -15.22 -0.96
C LEU A 226 3.42 -15.79 -2.04
N ARG A 227 3.43 -17.09 -2.30
CA ARG A 227 2.46 -17.77 -3.19
C ARG A 227 1.03 -17.62 -2.68
N ARG A 228 0.83 -17.75 -1.35
CA ARG A 228 -0.46 -17.44 -0.71
C ARG A 228 -0.84 -15.96 -0.95
N GLY A 229 0.10 -15.03 -0.82
CA GLY A 229 -0.10 -13.61 -1.10
C GLY A 229 -0.52 -13.35 -2.55
N VAL A 230 0.11 -14.03 -3.51
CA VAL A 230 -0.29 -13.98 -4.93
C VAL A 230 -1.73 -14.45 -5.11
N ASN A 231 -2.08 -15.60 -4.51
CA ASN A 231 -3.43 -16.14 -4.62
C ASN A 231 -4.49 -15.21 -4.00
N LEU A 232 -4.24 -14.67 -2.81
CA LEU A 232 -5.12 -13.69 -2.16
C LEU A 232 -5.29 -12.45 -3.04
N SER A 233 -4.20 -11.91 -3.56
CA SER A 233 -4.19 -10.71 -4.43
C SER A 233 -5.01 -10.91 -5.71
N LEU A 234 -4.92 -12.08 -6.34
CA LEU A 234 -5.67 -12.41 -7.55
C LEU A 234 -7.18 -12.54 -7.32
N ASN A 235 -7.59 -12.83 -6.09
CA ASN A 235 -9.00 -12.99 -5.71
C ASN A 235 -9.60 -11.73 -5.08
N LEU A 236 -8.85 -10.61 -5.01
CA LEU A 236 -9.43 -9.31 -4.65
C LEU A 236 -10.42 -8.84 -5.71
N ALA A 237 -11.44 -8.10 -5.30
CA ALA A 237 -12.36 -7.47 -6.22
C ALA A 237 -11.62 -6.47 -7.13
N TYR A 238 -12.05 -6.40 -8.39
CA TYR A 238 -11.47 -5.49 -9.35
C TYR A 238 -11.55 -4.03 -8.91
N ASN A 239 -10.41 -3.32 -9.01
CA ASN A 239 -10.27 -1.89 -8.73
C ASN A 239 -9.47 -1.20 -9.83
N GLU A 240 -9.69 0.09 -9.98
CA GLU A 240 -8.89 1.01 -10.81
C GLU A 240 -8.58 2.29 -10.02
N PRO A 241 -7.31 2.53 -9.66
CA PRO A 241 -6.14 1.64 -9.71
C PRO A 241 -6.27 0.44 -8.76
N TRP A 242 -5.35 -0.53 -8.92
CA TRP A 242 -5.34 -1.74 -8.11
C TRP A 242 -5.09 -1.43 -6.62
N GLY A 243 -5.98 -1.88 -5.74
CA GLY A 243 -5.95 -1.52 -4.32
C GLY A 243 -4.72 -2.01 -3.57
N GLN A 244 -4.11 -3.11 -4.02
CA GLN A 244 -2.89 -3.65 -3.43
C GLN A 244 -1.63 -2.82 -3.74
N MET A 245 -1.69 -1.85 -4.62
CA MET A 245 -0.60 -0.95 -5.04
C MET A 245 0.63 -1.62 -5.65
N GLN A 246 0.96 -2.86 -5.27
CA GLN A 246 2.07 -3.65 -5.81
C GLN A 246 1.62 -5.07 -6.12
N PRO A 247 1.84 -5.59 -7.32
CA PRO A 247 1.59 -7.00 -7.60
C PRO A 247 2.53 -7.88 -6.77
N VAL A 248 1.96 -8.77 -5.94
CA VAL A 248 2.76 -9.70 -5.11
C VAL A 248 3.64 -10.60 -5.98
N ARG A 249 3.24 -10.84 -7.23
CA ARG A 249 4.05 -11.56 -8.23
C ARG A 249 5.42 -10.92 -8.43
N HIS A 250 5.55 -9.59 -8.40
CA HIS A 250 6.83 -8.92 -8.56
C HIS A 250 7.77 -9.23 -7.38
N ILE A 251 7.23 -9.32 -6.16
CA ILE A 251 8.01 -9.67 -4.97
C ILE A 251 8.44 -11.12 -5.06
N LEU A 252 7.50 -12.04 -5.26
CA LEU A 252 7.79 -13.47 -5.36
C LEU A 252 8.78 -13.76 -6.49
N GLY A 253 8.55 -13.23 -7.69
CA GLY A 253 9.44 -13.44 -8.84
C GLY A 253 10.85 -12.92 -8.61
N ALA A 254 11.00 -11.73 -7.97
CA ALA A 254 12.32 -11.17 -7.67
C ALA A 254 13.10 -12.05 -6.67
N LEU A 255 12.45 -12.50 -5.59
CA LEU A 255 13.10 -13.33 -4.58
C LEU A 255 13.41 -14.77 -5.07
N LEU A 256 12.53 -15.36 -5.89
CA LEU A 256 12.82 -16.61 -6.59
C LEU A 256 14.04 -16.46 -7.50
N PHE A 257 14.10 -15.38 -8.30
CA PHE A 257 15.24 -15.11 -9.18
C PHE A 257 16.54 -14.96 -8.39
N GLU A 258 16.52 -14.27 -7.24
CA GLU A 258 17.68 -14.09 -6.38
C GLU A 258 18.21 -15.45 -5.85
N GLN A 259 17.35 -16.44 -5.64
CA GLN A 259 17.75 -17.79 -5.20
C GLN A 259 18.08 -18.74 -6.36
N GLY A 260 17.92 -18.30 -7.61
CA GLY A 260 18.23 -19.10 -8.80
C GLY A 260 17.07 -20.01 -9.24
N GLU A 261 15.88 -19.83 -8.69
CA GLU A 261 14.64 -20.54 -9.09
C GLU A 261 14.05 -19.90 -10.37
N ILE A 262 14.84 -19.97 -11.45
CA ILE A 262 14.61 -19.20 -12.69
C ILE A 262 13.31 -19.59 -13.38
N GLU A 263 12.99 -20.89 -13.46
CA GLU A 263 11.80 -21.40 -14.13
C GLU A 263 10.51 -20.93 -13.45
N GLU A 264 10.49 -20.97 -12.12
CA GLU A 264 9.34 -20.49 -11.36
C GLU A 264 9.25 -18.97 -11.41
N ALA A 265 10.37 -18.26 -11.32
CA ALA A 265 10.40 -16.80 -11.47
C ALA A 265 9.80 -16.35 -12.81
N GLU A 266 10.19 -16.99 -13.94
CA GLU A 266 9.63 -16.72 -15.27
C GLU A 266 8.12 -16.99 -15.33
N ALA A 267 7.67 -18.08 -14.71
CA ALA A 267 6.25 -18.44 -14.69
C ALA A 267 5.38 -17.49 -13.84
N VAL A 268 5.99 -16.87 -12.82
CA VAL A 268 5.33 -15.94 -11.90
C VAL A 268 5.14 -14.56 -12.54
N TYR A 269 6.14 -14.07 -13.30
CA TYR A 269 6.06 -12.79 -14.00
C TYR A 269 5.09 -12.84 -15.19
#